data_792b4c258dcf6985f59292b1935d648b
#
_entry.id   792b4c258dcf6985f59292b1935d648b
#
_cell.length_a   1.000
_cell.length_b   1.000
_cell.length_c   1.000
_cell.angle_alpha   90.00
_cell.angle_beta   90.00
_cell.angle_gamma   90.00
#
_symmetry.space_group_name_H-M   'P 1'
#
loop_
_entity.id
_entity.type
_entity.pdbx_description
1 polymer ?
#
loop_
_entity_poly.entity_id
_entity_poly.type
_entity_poly.pdbx_seq_one_letter_code
_entity_poly.pdbx_strand_id
1 'polypeptide(L)'
;CEELLSKKNYFKRRTLTSDAIADANYQQKPVDVKGKLYSTFATYKELPRKADGTPGFEKIISYTDTADTGSDKLCSIVAGQLAGQGYVLDVVYTDEPMETTEPLVAAQLHDYHVDIAKIESNNGGRGFARSVERILWEQYADRTVAIEWFHQSENKQARILSGASYVMRNLYYPENWDRRWPE
;
A
#
# COMPACT_ATOMS: atom_id res chain seq x y z
N CYS A 1 30.12 3.56 -6.08
CA CYS A 1 29.39 2.62 -5.17
C CYS A 1 30.28 1.95 -4.14
N GLU A 2 31.62 1.85 -4.35
CA GLU A 2 32.55 1.30 -3.34
C GLU A 2 32.64 2.19 -2.09
N GLU A 3 32.39 3.49 -2.20
CA GLU A 3 32.42 4.44 -1.08
C GLU A 3 31.20 4.31 -0.15
N LEU A 4 30.08 3.78 -0.62
CA LEU A 4 28.82 3.66 0.14
C LEU A 4 28.64 2.31 0.83
N LEU A 5 29.28 1.25 0.33
CA LEU A 5 29.17 -0.09 0.89
C LEU A 5 30.50 -0.83 0.76
N SER A 6 31.21 -1.03 1.87
CA SER A 6 32.46 -1.79 1.85
C SER A 6 32.20 -3.23 1.33
N LYS A 7 33.17 -3.80 0.64
CA LYS A 7 33.12 -5.17 0.08
C LYS A 7 32.70 -6.21 1.14
N LYS A 8 33.17 -6.04 2.39
CA LYS A 8 32.82 -6.88 3.53
C LYS A 8 31.33 -6.76 3.90
N ASN A 9 30.77 -5.54 3.91
CA ASN A 9 29.37 -5.31 4.21
C ASN A 9 28.45 -5.77 3.08
N TYR A 10 28.88 -5.65 1.83
CA TYR A 10 28.18 -6.20 0.68
C TYR A 10 28.02 -7.73 0.81
N PHE A 11 29.11 -8.46 1.03
CA PHE A 11 29.05 -9.93 1.18
C PHE A 11 28.20 -10.34 2.40
N LYS A 12 28.33 -9.66 3.53
CA LYS A 12 27.51 -9.93 4.72
C LYS A 12 26.01 -9.74 4.47
N ARG A 13 25.63 -8.70 3.75
CA ARG A 13 24.23 -8.46 3.40
C ARG A 13 23.73 -9.45 2.36
N ARG A 14 24.54 -9.80 1.38
CA ARG A 14 24.20 -10.79 0.37
C ARG A 14 23.91 -12.17 0.97
N THR A 15 24.67 -12.61 1.96
CA THR A 15 24.43 -13.89 2.64
C THR A 15 23.17 -13.92 3.51
N LEU A 16 22.64 -12.75 3.86
CA LEU A 16 21.42 -12.61 4.66
C LEU A 16 20.15 -12.44 3.82
N THR A 17 20.30 -12.31 2.50
CA THR A 17 19.19 -12.10 1.55
C THR A 17 19.21 -13.19 0.48
N SER A 18 18.04 -13.53 -0.09
CA SER A 18 18.01 -14.44 -1.24
C SER A 18 18.75 -13.83 -2.43
N ASP A 19 19.33 -14.67 -3.30
CA ASP A 19 20.06 -14.20 -4.49
C ASP A 19 19.20 -13.27 -5.35
N ALA A 20 17.91 -13.54 -5.50
CA ALA A 20 16.96 -12.71 -6.24
C ALA A 20 16.85 -11.28 -5.66
N ILE A 21 16.76 -11.16 -4.32
CA ILE A 21 16.71 -9.86 -3.63
C ILE A 21 18.06 -9.15 -3.73
N ALA A 22 19.16 -9.87 -3.59
CA ALA A 22 20.50 -9.31 -3.72
C ALA A 22 20.74 -8.78 -5.15
N ASP A 23 20.36 -9.52 -6.17
CA ASP A 23 20.50 -9.12 -7.57
C ASP A 23 19.62 -7.92 -7.93
N ALA A 24 18.38 -7.86 -7.43
CA ALA A 24 17.51 -6.71 -7.63
C ALA A 24 18.04 -5.43 -6.95
N ASN A 25 18.52 -5.55 -5.71
CA ASN A 25 18.95 -4.39 -4.92
C ASN A 25 20.36 -3.89 -5.27
N TYR A 26 21.29 -4.80 -5.58
CA TYR A 26 22.71 -4.45 -5.75
C TYR A 26 23.18 -4.48 -7.19
N GLN A 27 22.60 -5.32 -8.04
CA GLN A 27 22.99 -5.46 -9.44
C GLN A 27 22.03 -4.74 -10.39
N GLN A 28 20.90 -4.20 -9.88
CA GLN A 28 19.83 -3.59 -10.68
C GLN A 28 19.35 -4.49 -11.84
N LYS A 29 19.46 -5.80 -11.65
CA LYS A 29 18.95 -6.77 -12.60
C LYS A 29 17.47 -6.97 -12.37
N PRO A 30 16.61 -6.75 -13.38
CA PRO A 30 15.20 -7.06 -13.26
C PRO A 30 15.05 -8.57 -13.00
N VAL A 31 14.48 -8.93 -11.86
CA VAL A 31 14.11 -10.33 -11.62
C VAL A 31 12.73 -10.51 -12.24
N ASP A 32 12.62 -11.39 -13.22
CA ASP A 32 11.33 -11.79 -13.76
C ASP A 32 10.59 -12.64 -12.71
N VAL A 33 9.77 -11.97 -11.91
CA VAL A 33 9.01 -12.56 -10.79
C VAL A 33 7.62 -12.99 -11.24
N LYS A 34 7.39 -13.18 -12.55
CA LYS A 34 6.09 -13.56 -13.10
C LYS A 34 5.48 -14.74 -12.33
N GLY A 35 4.47 -14.45 -11.55
CA GLY A 35 3.57 -15.41 -10.93
C GLY A 35 4.12 -16.20 -9.72
N LYS A 36 5.29 -15.85 -9.15
CA LYS A 36 5.88 -16.63 -8.04
C LYS A 36 6.23 -15.87 -6.76
N LEU A 37 6.01 -14.54 -6.74
CA LEU A 37 6.41 -13.73 -5.59
C LEU A 37 5.50 -13.99 -4.38
N TYR A 38 4.21 -14.04 -4.62
CA TYR A 38 3.20 -14.33 -3.60
C TYR A 38 2.66 -15.74 -3.83
N SER A 39 3.03 -16.69 -2.98
CA SER A 39 2.57 -18.08 -3.07
C SER A 39 1.19 -18.27 -2.45
N THR A 40 0.87 -17.51 -1.41
CA THR A 40 -0.39 -17.57 -0.68
C THR A 40 -0.69 -16.21 -0.06
N PHE A 41 -1.98 -15.92 0.15
CA PHE A 41 -2.43 -14.81 0.97
C PHE A 41 -3.17 -15.36 2.18
N ALA A 42 -2.90 -14.80 3.36
CA ALA A 42 -3.70 -15.04 4.53
C ALA A 42 -5.08 -14.42 4.35
N THR A 43 -6.13 -15.11 4.76
CA THR A 43 -7.51 -14.64 4.61
C THR A 43 -8.25 -14.60 5.93
N TYR A 44 -9.31 -13.78 5.99
CA TYR A 44 -10.23 -13.71 7.11
C TYR A 44 -11.69 -13.87 6.64
N LYS A 45 -12.51 -14.48 7.49
CA LYS A 45 -13.97 -14.58 7.32
C LYS A 45 -14.68 -13.43 7.98
N GLU A 46 -14.26 -13.12 9.20
CA GLU A 46 -14.82 -12.09 10.05
C GLU A 46 -13.72 -11.16 10.53
N LEU A 47 -14.04 -9.88 10.63
CA LEU A 47 -13.12 -8.90 11.17
C LEU A 47 -13.02 -9.01 12.70
N PRO A 48 -11.84 -8.75 13.27
CA PRO A 48 -11.69 -8.66 14.72
C PRO A 48 -12.66 -7.65 15.31
N ARG A 49 -13.33 -8.03 16.41
CA ARG A 49 -14.27 -7.16 17.12
C ARG A 49 -13.91 -7.04 18.59
N LYS A 50 -14.19 -5.88 19.16
CA LYS A 50 -14.16 -5.65 20.61
C LYS A 50 -15.36 -6.32 21.28
N ALA A 51 -15.35 -6.38 22.61
CA ALA A 51 -16.46 -6.95 23.39
C ALA A 51 -17.80 -6.24 23.17
N ASP A 52 -17.79 -4.97 22.80
CA ASP A 52 -18.95 -4.15 22.47
C ASP A 52 -19.45 -4.33 21.02
N GLY A 53 -18.79 -5.21 20.23
CA GLY A 53 -19.12 -5.48 18.83
C GLY A 53 -18.53 -4.49 17.82
N THR A 54 -17.86 -3.43 18.25
CA THR A 54 -17.17 -2.49 17.35
C THR A 54 -15.92 -3.12 16.71
N PRO A 55 -15.44 -2.61 15.57
CA PRO A 55 -14.18 -3.08 14.98
C PRO A 55 -13.03 -3.03 15.98
N GLY A 56 -12.26 -4.12 16.08
CA GLY A 56 -11.19 -4.30 17.06
C GLY A 56 -9.85 -3.68 16.66
N PHE A 57 -9.82 -2.76 15.70
CA PHE A 57 -8.58 -2.19 15.20
C PHE A 57 -8.01 -1.11 16.11
N GLU A 58 -6.69 -1.03 16.18
CA GLU A 58 -5.95 0.03 16.85
C GLU A 58 -5.97 1.31 16.01
N LYS A 59 -5.86 1.14 14.68
CA LYS A 59 -5.92 2.19 13.67
C LYS A 59 -6.46 1.65 12.36
N ILE A 60 -7.08 2.51 11.56
CA ILE A 60 -7.40 2.27 10.17
C ILE A 60 -6.49 3.17 9.34
N ILE A 61 -5.73 2.56 8.45
CA ILE A 61 -4.74 3.25 7.63
C ILE A 61 -5.06 3.05 6.15
N SER A 62 -4.71 4.04 5.34
CA SER A 62 -4.76 3.92 3.88
C SER A 62 -3.39 4.18 3.27
N TYR A 63 -3.13 3.53 2.15
CA TYR A 63 -1.98 3.78 1.29
C TYR A 63 -2.44 3.91 -0.16
N THR A 64 -2.09 5.02 -0.80
CA THR A 64 -2.47 5.30 -2.18
C THR A 64 -1.23 5.52 -3.04
N ASP A 65 -1.05 4.65 -4.05
CA ASP A 65 -0.12 4.84 -5.17
C ASP A 65 -0.91 5.55 -6.28
N THR A 66 -0.59 6.82 -6.53
CA THR A 66 -1.33 7.65 -7.49
C THR A 66 -0.84 7.40 -8.92
N ALA A 67 -1.77 7.40 -9.88
CA ALA A 67 -1.48 7.47 -11.29
C ALA A 67 -2.06 8.78 -11.86
N ASP A 68 -1.30 9.47 -12.71
CA ASP A 68 -1.74 10.75 -13.31
C ASP A 68 -2.17 10.53 -14.76
N THR A 69 -1.26 10.03 -15.59
CA THR A 69 -1.52 9.80 -17.02
C THR A 69 -0.75 8.58 -17.51
N GLY A 70 -1.31 7.88 -18.49
CA GLY A 70 -0.65 6.74 -19.14
C GLY A 70 -1.30 5.39 -18.83
N SER A 71 -0.50 4.32 -18.81
CA SER A 71 -0.95 2.94 -18.55
C SER A 71 -0.92 2.56 -17.08
N ASP A 72 -0.46 3.46 -16.20
CA ASP A 72 -0.42 3.19 -14.77
C ASP A 72 -1.82 3.32 -14.15
N LYS A 73 -2.10 2.46 -13.18
CA LYS A 73 -3.37 2.46 -12.46
C LYS A 73 -3.17 3.04 -11.06
N LEU A 74 -4.16 3.82 -10.60
CA LEU A 74 -4.26 4.19 -9.19
C LEU A 74 -4.56 2.94 -8.37
N CYS A 75 -3.89 2.81 -7.24
CA CYS A 75 -4.18 1.80 -6.24
C CYS A 75 -4.29 2.44 -4.86
N SER A 76 -5.48 2.43 -4.26
CA SER A 76 -5.70 2.85 -2.88
C SER A 76 -6.20 1.69 -2.04
N ILE A 77 -5.48 1.36 -0.99
CA ILE A 77 -5.80 0.25 -0.08
C ILE A 77 -6.11 0.81 1.29
N VAL A 78 -7.22 0.39 1.88
CA VAL A 78 -7.56 0.64 3.29
C VAL A 78 -7.40 -0.62 4.10
N ALA A 79 -6.71 -0.55 5.23
CA ALA A 79 -6.49 -1.67 6.13
C ALA A 79 -6.64 -1.28 7.59
N GLY A 80 -7.29 -2.14 8.38
CA GLY A 80 -7.30 -2.08 9.83
C GLY A 80 -6.06 -2.73 10.42
N GLN A 81 -5.38 -2.04 11.34
CA GLN A 81 -4.20 -2.52 12.04
C GLN A 81 -4.58 -3.09 13.41
N LEU A 82 -4.08 -4.29 13.72
CA LEU A 82 -4.23 -4.93 15.03
C LEU A 82 -3.00 -5.79 15.34
N ALA A 83 -2.32 -5.55 16.45
CA ALA A 83 -1.18 -6.32 16.94
C ALA A 83 -0.08 -6.58 15.87
N GLY A 84 0.22 -5.56 15.06
CA GLY A 84 1.22 -5.64 13.99
C GLY A 84 0.74 -6.37 12.71
N GLN A 85 -0.51 -6.79 12.67
CA GLN A 85 -1.17 -7.38 11.50
C GLN A 85 -2.05 -6.34 10.80
N GLY A 86 -2.22 -6.48 9.48
CA GLY A 86 -3.11 -5.65 8.67
C GLY A 86 -4.27 -6.48 8.11
N TYR A 87 -5.46 -5.95 8.17
CA TYR A 87 -6.69 -6.54 7.61
C TYR A 87 -7.18 -5.63 6.48
N VAL A 88 -7.07 -6.07 5.24
CA VAL A 88 -7.52 -5.30 4.08
C VAL A 88 -9.04 -5.18 4.11
N LEU A 89 -9.51 -3.96 4.20
CA LEU A 89 -10.95 -3.64 4.30
C LEU A 89 -11.52 -3.27 2.94
N ASP A 90 -10.74 -2.50 2.15
CA ASP A 90 -11.16 -2.05 0.83
C ASP A 90 -9.98 -1.74 -0.08
N VAL A 91 -10.25 -1.81 -1.40
CA VAL A 91 -9.28 -1.51 -2.47
C VAL A 91 -9.99 -0.74 -3.59
N VAL A 92 -9.46 0.41 -3.95
CA VAL A 92 -9.76 1.10 -5.21
C VAL A 92 -8.60 0.84 -6.17
N TYR A 93 -8.89 0.23 -7.32
CA TYR A 93 -7.89 -0.07 -8.34
C TYR A 93 -8.47 0.27 -9.72
N THR A 94 -7.95 1.32 -10.37
CA THR A 94 -8.55 1.84 -11.59
C THR A 94 -7.54 2.65 -12.42
N ASP A 95 -7.77 2.74 -13.72
CA ASP A 95 -7.06 3.60 -14.68
C ASP A 95 -7.84 4.89 -15.01
N GLU A 96 -8.91 5.16 -14.27
CA GLU A 96 -9.69 6.38 -14.43
C GLU A 96 -8.85 7.64 -14.08
N PRO A 97 -9.16 8.81 -14.70
CA PRO A 97 -8.42 10.04 -14.47
C PRO A 97 -8.61 10.60 -13.06
N MET A 98 -7.73 11.53 -12.66
CA MET A 98 -7.71 12.09 -11.30
C MET A 98 -9.04 12.73 -10.89
N GLU A 99 -9.75 13.36 -11.81
CA GLU A 99 -11.06 13.97 -11.56
C GLU A 99 -12.11 12.95 -11.07
N THR A 100 -11.95 11.68 -11.46
CA THR A 100 -12.78 10.57 -11.00
C THR A 100 -12.21 9.94 -9.74
N THR A 101 -10.89 9.76 -9.68
CA THR A 101 -10.27 9.01 -8.59
C THR A 101 -10.11 9.81 -7.30
N GLU A 102 -9.98 11.14 -7.37
CA GLU A 102 -9.95 12.01 -6.19
C GLU A 102 -11.23 11.86 -5.32
N PRO A 103 -12.45 11.99 -5.87
CA PRO A 103 -13.67 11.77 -5.08
C PRO A 103 -13.85 10.32 -4.65
N LEU A 104 -13.41 9.33 -5.45
CA LEU A 104 -13.48 7.92 -5.05
C LEU A 104 -12.60 7.63 -3.82
N VAL A 105 -11.36 8.14 -3.81
CA VAL A 105 -10.47 7.97 -2.67
C VAL A 105 -10.99 8.76 -1.46
N ALA A 106 -11.50 9.97 -1.64
CA ALA A 106 -12.08 10.73 -0.53
C ALA A 106 -13.26 9.99 0.10
N ALA A 107 -14.17 9.42 -0.70
CA ALA A 107 -15.28 8.60 -0.22
C ALA A 107 -14.77 7.36 0.53
N GLN A 108 -13.79 6.65 -0.03
CA GLN A 108 -13.17 5.49 0.62
C GLN A 108 -12.60 5.85 2.00
N LEU A 109 -11.85 6.95 2.11
CA LEU A 109 -11.26 7.38 3.38
C LEU A 109 -12.33 7.72 4.42
N HIS A 110 -13.40 8.40 4.02
CA HIS A 110 -14.53 8.76 4.86
C HIS A 110 -15.32 7.54 5.33
N ASP A 111 -15.74 6.68 4.40
CA ASP A 111 -16.62 5.53 4.67
C ASP A 111 -15.98 4.51 5.61
N TYR A 112 -14.67 4.35 5.51
CA TYR A 112 -13.89 3.45 6.37
C TYR A 112 -13.32 4.13 7.62
N HIS A 113 -13.64 5.42 7.86
CA HIS A 113 -13.13 6.17 9.01
C HIS A 113 -11.63 6.07 9.18
N VAL A 114 -10.89 6.35 8.10
CA VAL A 114 -9.43 6.22 8.06
C VAL A 114 -8.79 7.24 9.01
N ASP A 115 -7.90 6.76 9.89
CA ASP A 115 -7.15 7.63 10.79
C ASP A 115 -5.99 8.33 10.07
N ILE A 116 -5.25 7.58 9.24
CA ILE A 116 -4.07 8.08 8.52
C ILE A 116 -4.10 7.59 7.08
N ALA A 117 -4.07 8.52 6.13
CA ALA A 117 -3.95 8.24 4.71
C ALA A 117 -2.56 8.66 4.21
N LYS A 118 -1.79 7.69 3.68
CA LYS A 118 -0.48 7.91 3.07
C LYS A 118 -0.61 7.91 1.55
N ILE A 119 -0.25 9.01 0.91
CA ILE A 119 -0.38 9.20 -0.54
C ILE A 119 0.99 9.41 -1.17
N GLU A 120 1.37 8.59 -2.15
CA GLU A 120 2.60 8.81 -2.91
C GLU A 120 2.47 10.11 -3.73
N SER A 121 3.45 11.01 -3.58
CA SER A 121 3.43 12.33 -4.22
C SER A 121 4.19 12.40 -5.54
N ASN A 122 4.60 11.26 -6.09
CA ASN A 122 5.22 11.18 -7.39
C ASN A 122 4.18 11.57 -8.47
N ASN A 123 4.65 12.17 -9.56
CA ASN A 123 3.80 12.45 -10.74
C ASN A 123 2.45 13.13 -10.43
N GLY A 124 2.46 14.24 -9.68
CA GLY A 124 1.22 14.99 -9.40
C GLY A 124 0.51 14.61 -8.11
N GLY A 125 0.90 13.53 -7.42
CA GLY A 125 0.22 13.04 -6.21
C GLY A 125 0.13 14.03 -5.05
N ARG A 126 0.97 15.09 -5.01
CA ARG A 126 0.79 16.18 -4.04
C ARG A 126 -0.46 17.02 -4.32
N GLY A 127 -0.78 17.24 -5.60
CA GLY A 127 -2.02 17.89 -6.02
C GLY A 127 -3.23 17.01 -5.65
N PHE A 128 -3.15 15.73 -5.97
CA PHE A 128 -4.13 14.71 -5.62
C PHE A 128 -4.44 14.69 -4.10
N ALA A 129 -3.42 14.63 -3.25
CA ALA A 129 -3.59 14.63 -1.80
C ALA A 129 -4.35 15.86 -1.28
N ARG A 130 -4.03 17.06 -1.80
CA ARG A 130 -4.74 18.30 -1.46
C ARG A 130 -6.19 18.30 -1.93
N SER A 131 -6.44 17.74 -3.11
CA SER A 131 -7.78 17.62 -3.65
C SER A 131 -8.64 16.67 -2.82
N VAL A 132 -8.11 15.51 -2.45
CA VAL A 132 -8.77 14.55 -1.56
C VAL A 132 -9.08 15.20 -0.21
N GLU A 133 -8.14 15.92 0.41
CA GLU A 133 -8.34 16.65 1.66
C GLU A 133 -9.46 17.67 1.55
N ARG A 134 -9.46 18.47 0.46
CA ARG A 134 -10.52 19.46 0.20
C ARG A 134 -11.88 18.81 0.04
N ILE A 135 -11.98 17.68 -0.70
CA ILE A 135 -13.23 16.94 -0.89
C ILE A 135 -13.75 16.41 0.45
N LEU A 136 -12.89 15.83 1.30
CA LEU A 136 -13.27 15.38 2.65
C LEU A 136 -13.89 16.52 3.46
N TRP A 137 -13.31 17.71 3.42
CA TRP A 137 -13.83 18.86 4.17
C TRP A 137 -15.13 19.42 3.59
N GLU A 138 -15.19 19.59 2.26
CA GLU A 138 -16.30 20.26 1.59
C GLU A 138 -17.54 19.36 1.45
N GLN A 139 -17.35 18.08 1.14
CA GLN A 139 -18.49 17.17 0.87
C GLN A 139 -18.89 16.34 2.09
N TYR A 140 -17.93 15.94 2.91
CA TYR A 140 -18.18 15.05 4.05
C TYR A 140 -18.08 15.76 5.41
N ALA A 141 -17.66 17.02 5.45
CA ALA A 141 -17.33 17.75 6.68
C ALA A 141 -16.35 16.98 7.58
N ASP A 142 -15.55 16.10 6.98
CA ASP A 142 -14.61 15.21 7.66
C ASP A 142 -13.23 15.87 7.77
N ARG A 143 -12.76 16.04 9.00
CA ARG A 143 -11.43 16.57 9.34
C ARG A 143 -10.63 15.61 10.21
N THR A 144 -11.09 14.37 10.33
CA THR A 144 -10.48 13.39 11.22
C THR A 144 -9.34 12.63 10.55
N VAL A 145 -9.37 12.54 9.21
CA VAL A 145 -8.35 11.86 8.43
C VAL A 145 -7.06 12.68 8.38
N ALA A 146 -5.97 12.14 8.92
CA ALA A 146 -4.64 12.73 8.76
C ALA A 146 -4.04 12.33 7.42
N ILE A 147 -3.96 13.28 6.47
CA ILE A 147 -3.36 13.03 5.16
C ILE A 147 -1.87 13.33 5.20
N GLU A 148 -1.04 12.31 4.94
CA GLU A 148 0.39 12.40 4.78
C GLU A 148 0.77 12.10 3.33
N TRP A 149 1.46 13.00 2.67
CA TRP A 149 2.01 12.75 1.34
C TRP A 149 3.53 12.71 1.39
N PHE A 150 4.14 11.82 0.61
CA PHE A 150 5.58 11.62 0.61
C PHE A 150 6.09 11.23 -0.78
N HIS A 151 7.33 11.58 -1.05
CA HIS A 151 7.99 11.20 -2.30
C HIS A 151 8.63 9.82 -2.15
N GLN A 152 8.29 8.89 -3.04
CA GLN A 152 8.89 7.56 -3.06
C GLN A 152 10.06 7.53 -4.04
N SER A 153 11.27 7.35 -3.52
CA SER A 153 12.52 7.31 -4.31
C SER A 153 13.08 5.89 -4.48
N GLU A 154 12.57 4.92 -3.72
CA GLU A 154 13.06 3.55 -3.80
C GLU A 154 12.52 2.81 -5.03
N ASN A 155 13.33 1.91 -5.57
CA ASN A 155 12.92 1.06 -6.70
C ASN A 155 11.68 0.22 -6.32
N LYS A 156 10.60 0.33 -7.11
CA LYS A 156 9.32 -0.35 -6.86
C LYS A 156 9.49 -1.87 -6.76
N GLN A 157 10.27 -2.48 -7.64
CA GLN A 157 10.51 -3.93 -7.62
C GLN A 157 11.28 -4.38 -6.37
N ALA A 158 12.28 -3.60 -5.94
CA ALA A 158 13.03 -3.90 -4.73
C ALA A 158 12.16 -3.84 -3.48
N ARG A 159 11.26 -2.84 -3.39
CA ARG A 159 10.27 -2.72 -2.29
C ARG A 159 9.33 -3.92 -2.27
N ILE A 160 8.77 -4.29 -3.42
CA ILE A 160 7.86 -5.44 -3.55
C ILE A 160 8.55 -6.72 -3.10
N LEU A 161 9.77 -6.98 -3.58
CA LEU A 161 10.54 -8.17 -3.21
C LEU A 161 10.87 -8.23 -1.71
N SER A 162 11.32 -7.12 -1.13
CA SER A 162 11.66 -7.06 0.30
C SER A 162 10.44 -7.18 1.20
N GLY A 163 9.29 -6.65 0.78
CA GLY A 163 8.04 -6.67 1.52
C GLY A 163 7.24 -7.96 1.40
N ALA A 164 7.48 -8.78 0.36
CA ALA A 164 6.62 -9.93 0.04
C ALA A 164 6.41 -10.91 1.20
N SER A 165 7.49 -11.27 1.88
CA SER A 165 7.41 -12.20 3.03
C SER A 165 6.62 -11.62 4.21
N TYR A 166 6.69 -10.31 4.42
CA TYR A 166 5.91 -9.63 5.44
C TYR A 166 4.43 -9.60 5.06
N VAL A 167 4.12 -9.23 3.82
CA VAL A 167 2.75 -9.21 3.28
C VAL A 167 2.09 -10.58 3.43
N MET A 168 2.73 -11.65 2.98
CA MET A 168 2.17 -13.00 3.07
C MET A 168 1.88 -13.47 4.49
N ARG A 169 2.61 -12.98 5.49
CA ARG A 169 2.46 -13.42 6.89
C ARG A 169 1.56 -12.52 7.73
N ASN A 170 1.49 -11.25 7.41
CA ASN A 170 0.89 -10.25 8.29
C ASN A 170 -0.26 -9.47 7.67
N LEU A 171 -0.51 -9.63 6.36
CA LEU A 171 -1.63 -8.98 5.70
C LEU A 171 -2.71 -10.01 5.38
N TYR A 172 -3.90 -9.76 5.90
CA TYR A 172 -5.07 -10.61 5.75
C TYR A 172 -6.07 -9.98 4.79
N TYR A 173 -6.58 -10.78 3.86
CA TYR A 173 -7.58 -10.39 2.87
C TYR A 173 -8.93 -11.04 3.19
N PRO A 174 -10.08 -10.48 2.79
CA PRO A 174 -11.35 -11.20 2.91
C PRO A 174 -11.32 -12.47 2.06
N GLU A 175 -11.97 -13.56 2.47
CA GLU A 175 -11.93 -14.85 1.73
C GLU A 175 -12.35 -14.75 0.26
N ASN A 176 -13.17 -13.76 -0.09
CA ASN A 176 -13.66 -13.52 -1.45
C ASN A 176 -12.98 -12.33 -2.13
N TRP A 177 -11.77 -11.98 -1.74
CA TRP A 177 -11.07 -10.79 -2.22
C TRP A 177 -10.92 -10.75 -3.76
N ASP A 178 -10.69 -11.91 -4.40
CA ASP A 178 -10.55 -12.10 -5.84
C ASP A 178 -11.85 -11.78 -6.62
N ARG A 179 -13.00 -11.96 -5.98
CA ARG A 179 -14.31 -11.60 -6.54
C ARG A 179 -14.71 -10.17 -6.20
N ARG A 180 -14.26 -9.70 -5.03
CA ARG A 180 -14.59 -8.36 -4.55
C ARG A 180 -13.83 -7.29 -5.31
N TRP A 181 -12.59 -7.57 -5.68
CA TRP A 181 -11.71 -6.66 -6.43
C TRP A 181 -11.14 -7.39 -7.65
N PRO A 182 -11.94 -7.64 -8.69
CA PRO A 182 -11.46 -8.22 -9.95
C PRO A 182 -10.57 -7.19 -10.65
N GLU A 183 -9.51 -7.69 -11.37
CA GLU A 183 -8.66 -6.86 -12.22
C GLU A 183 -9.42 -6.29 -13.44
#